data_b7b13d6b88bbd12e8cd878dc173efa7f
#
_entry.id   b7b13d6b88bbd12e8cd878dc173efa7f
#
_cell.length_a   1.000
_cell.length_b   1.000
_cell.length_c   1.000
_cell.angle_alpha   90.00
_cell.angle_beta   90.00
_cell.angle_gamma   90.00
#
_symmetry.space_group_name_H-M   'P 1'
#
loop_
_entity.id
_entity.type
_entity.pdbx_description
1 polymer ?
#
loop_
_entity_poly.entity_id
_entity_poly.type
_entity_poly.pdbx_seq_one_letter_code
_entity_poly.pdbx_strand_id
1 'polypeptide(L)'
;MSYPQAAPMRGFFNFDCRSRISQMSSSAAKTAAAAPATQVMGTHVMGTYGRQDVVFETGEGSWITSTTGERYLDFASGIAVNSLGHAHPHLVKALTEQAQKLWHTSNLYRVSGQEKLADRLCANTFADKVFFCNSGAEACEGAIKTARRYHHANGNPERKRIITFKGAFHGRTLATIAAAGNEKYMEGFGPDMPGFDCLPYGDHDALHKAIGPETAAIMIEPIQGEGGIRSIPTQCLVGLRELCDKHGLLLILDEVQCGVGRTGKFFAHEWAGITPDIMAIAKGIGGGFPVGAFLATDEACKGMVPGTHGSTFGGNMLAMAVGNAVLDKILEPGFLEAVQQIGRAHV
;
A
#
# COMPACT_ATOMS: atom_id res chain seq x y z
N MET A 1 24.30 -46.95 23.68
CA MET A 1 25.23 -45.81 23.66
C MET A 1 24.41 -44.57 23.93
N SER A 2 24.49 -44.07 25.15
CA SER A 2 23.73 -42.97 25.69
C SER A 2 24.37 -41.63 25.39
N TYR A 3 23.59 -40.67 24.89
CA TYR A 3 24.01 -39.29 24.77
C TYR A 3 23.88 -38.58 26.13
N PRO A 4 24.86 -37.74 26.52
CA PRO A 4 24.79 -36.99 27.77
C PRO A 4 23.89 -35.73 27.62
N GLN A 5 23.07 -35.51 28.64
CA GLN A 5 22.28 -34.29 28.84
C GLN A 5 23.21 -33.10 29.08
N ALA A 6 22.95 -31.99 28.37
CA ALA A 6 23.58 -30.70 28.63
C ALA A 6 22.89 -29.98 29.78
N ALA A 7 23.67 -29.53 30.75
CA ALA A 7 23.24 -28.80 31.93
C ALA A 7 22.79 -27.33 31.56
N PRO A 8 21.91 -26.70 32.36
CA PRO A 8 21.45 -25.36 32.11
C PRO A 8 22.51 -24.33 32.53
N MET A 9 22.98 -23.54 31.63
CA MET A 9 23.75 -22.32 31.97
C MET A 9 22.81 -21.27 32.55
N ARG A 10 22.91 -21.05 33.86
CA ARG A 10 22.45 -19.87 34.55
C ARG A 10 23.60 -18.86 34.60
N GLY A 11 23.29 -17.62 34.23
CA GLY A 11 24.12 -16.51 34.66
C GLY A 11 24.32 -15.42 33.61
N PHE A 12 23.93 -14.21 34.04
CA PHE A 12 24.31 -12.89 33.51
C PHE A 12 23.60 -12.37 32.26
N PHE A 13 22.54 -11.57 32.52
CA PHE A 13 22.46 -10.17 32.14
C PHE A 13 21.17 -9.57 32.71
N ASN A 14 21.26 -9.17 34.00
CA ASN A 14 20.30 -8.24 34.59
C ASN A 14 20.78 -6.83 34.22
N PHE A 15 20.31 -6.28 33.10
CA PHE A 15 20.39 -4.85 32.84
C PHE A 15 19.09 -4.21 33.34
N ASP A 16 19.17 -3.66 34.54
CA ASP A 16 18.13 -2.75 35.07
C ASP A 16 18.07 -1.47 34.25
N CYS A 17 17.19 -1.48 33.24
CA CYS A 17 16.96 -0.36 32.35
C CYS A 17 16.13 0.76 33.00
N ARG A 18 15.66 0.59 34.25
CA ARG A 18 14.81 1.57 34.93
C ARG A 18 15.61 2.67 35.65
N SER A 19 16.85 2.42 36.04
CA SER A 19 17.64 3.39 36.85
C SER A 19 18.38 4.44 36.00
N ARG A 20 18.56 4.26 34.69
CA ARG A 20 19.20 5.26 33.83
C ARG A 20 18.25 6.23 33.13
N ILE A 21 16.96 5.88 33.03
CA ILE A 21 15.96 6.79 32.45
C ILE A 21 15.56 7.90 33.42
N SER A 22 15.69 7.71 34.75
CA SER A 22 15.31 8.72 35.72
C SER A 22 16.35 9.82 35.91
N GLN A 23 17.60 9.64 35.48
CA GLN A 23 18.66 10.65 35.62
C GLN A 23 18.92 11.52 34.39
N MET A 24 18.32 11.17 33.21
CA MET A 24 18.38 12.00 32.01
C MET A 24 17.14 12.90 31.79
N SER A 25 16.17 12.87 32.73
CA SER A 25 14.91 13.62 32.56
C SER A 25 14.86 14.95 33.34
N SER A 26 15.96 15.41 33.91
CA SER A 26 15.93 16.69 34.70
C SER A 26 16.68 17.88 34.10
N SER A 27 17.20 17.78 32.86
CA SER A 27 17.69 18.97 32.17
C SER A 27 17.25 18.97 30.73
N ALA A 28 16.35 19.89 30.40
CA ALA A 28 15.88 20.28 29.07
C ALA A 28 14.76 19.45 28.43
N ALA A 29 13.74 19.02 29.17
CA ALA A 29 12.40 18.90 28.58
C ALA A 29 11.61 20.18 28.96
N LYS A 30 11.95 21.31 28.34
CA LYS A 30 10.92 22.32 28.06
C LYS A 30 9.95 21.61 27.10
N THR A 31 8.85 21.09 27.65
CA THR A 31 7.65 20.80 26.88
C THR A 31 7.32 22.09 26.13
N ALA A 32 7.68 22.12 24.85
CA ALA A 32 7.04 23.03 23.92
C ALA A 32 5.56 22.61 23.98
N ALA A 33 4.77 23.35 24.72
CA ALA A 33 3.32 23.30 24.61
C ALA A 33 3.06 23.39 23.12
N ALA A 34 2.32 22.40 22.54
CA ALA A 34 1.88 22.48 21.18
C ALA A 34 1.24 23.85 21.01
N ALA A 35 1.87 24.70 20.21
CA ALA A 35 1.30 26.01 19.92
C ALA A 35 -0.11 25.73 19.39
N PRO A 36 -1.14 26.47 19.85
CA PRO A 36 -2.48 26.29 19.32
C PRO A 36 -2.36 26.41 17.80
N ALA A 37 -2.94 25.42 17.07
CA ALA A 37 -2.91 25.40 15.63
C ALA A 37 -3.37 26.78 15.15
N THR A 38 -2.43 27.57 14.65
CA THR A 38 -2.71 28.91 14.13
C THR A 38 -3.65 28.66 12.97
N GLN A 39 -4.91 29.05 13.10
CA GLN A 39 -5.84 29.06 11.98
C GLN A 39 -5.20 29.92 10.90
N VAL A 40 -4.69 29.31 9.85
CA VAL A 40 -4.20 30.03 8.67
C VAL A 40 -5.43 30.71 8.08
N MET A 41 -5.65 31.96 8.48
CA MET A 41 -6.75 32.78 7.96
C MET A 41 -6.55 32.97 6.46
N GLY A 42 -7.53 32.52 5.65
CA GLY A 42 -7.60 32.86 4.24
C GLY A 42 -7.35 31.72 3.23
N THR A 43 -7.29 30.44 3.64
CA THR A 43 -7.25 29.36 2.65
C THR A 43 -8.66 28.91 2.26
N HIS A 44 -8.92 28.80 0.94
CA HIS A 44 -10.14 28.22 0.41
C HIS A 44 -10.09 26.68 0.35
N VAL A 45 -9.03 26.07 0.87
CA VAL A 45 -8.85 24.62 0.93
C VAL A 45 -9.57 24.09 2.17
N MET A 46 -10.41 23.04 1.99
CA MET A 46 -11.14 22.42 3.09
C MET A 46 -10.18 21.98 4.21
N GLY A 47 -10.55 22.26 5.46
CA GLY A 47 -9.77 22.00 6.66
C GLY A 47 -9.80 20.53 7.12
N THR A 48 -9.67 19.57 6.21
CA THR A 48 -9.69 18.14 6.52
C THR A 48 -8.36 17.60 7.08
N TYR A 49 -7.32 18.41 7.04
CA TYR A 49 -5.99 18.06 7.54
C TYR A 49 -5.53 19.03 8.64
N GLY A 50 -4.96 18.50 9.73
CA GLY A 50 -4.19 19.28 10.71
C GLY A 50 -2.82 19.61 10.15
N ARG A 51 -2.72 20.71 9.38
CA ARG A 51 -1.46 21.09 8.72
C ARG A 51 -0.48 21.70 9.69
N GLN A 52 0.81 21.36 9.52
CA GLN A 52 1.91 22.09 10.13
C GLN A 52 2.09 23.43 9.39
N ASP A 53 2.51 24.48 10.12
CA ASP A 53 2.76 25.80 9.53
C ASP A 53 4.16 25.86 8.91
N VAL A 54 4.35 25.05 7.86
CA VAL A 54 5.56 25.02 7.05
C VAL A 54 5.18 24.83 5.58
N VAL A 55 5.84 25.58 4.70
CA VAL A 55 5.66 25.47 3.25
C VAL A 55 6.98 25.00 2.64
N PHE A 56 6.95 23.84 2.01
CA PHE A 56 8.09 23.30 1.28
C PHE A 56 8.05 23.77 -0.19
N GLU A 57 9.22 24.14 -0.72
CA GLU A 57 9.35 24.67 -2.09
C GLU A 57 10.15 23.75 -2.99
N THR A 58 11.22 23.14 -2.48
CA THR A 58 12.09 22.27 -3.26
C THR A 58 12.39 20.96 -2.51
N GLY A 59 12.81 19.94 -3.26
CA GLY A 59 13.27 18.69 -2.70
C GLY A 59 14.28 17.99 -3.59
N GLU A 60 15.25 17.31 -2.99
CA GLU A 60 16.26 16.51 -3.67
C GLU A 60 16.60 15.27 -2.84
N GLY A 61 16.43 14.09 -3.43
CA GLY A 61 16.65 12.82 -2.73
C GLY A 61 15.75 12.72 -1.48
N SER A 62 16.35 12.53 -0.31
CA SER A 62 15.64 12.46 0.98
C SER A 62 15.48 13.81 1.68
N TRP A 63 15.82 14.91 1.05
CA TRP A 63 15.79 16.24 1.65
C TRP A 63 14.74 17.13 1.01
N ILE A 64 14.06 17.93 1.84
CA ILE A 64 13.12 18.98 1.41
C ILE A 64 13.52 20.31 2.05
N THR A 65 13.28 21.40 1.33
CA THR A 65 13.65 22.75 1.76
C THR A 65 12.40 23.61 1.80
N SER A 66 12.20 24.31 2.89
CA SER A 66 11.08 25.24 3.07
C SER A 66 11.31 26.56 2.30
N THR A 67 10.24 27.34 2.15
CA THR A 67 10.29 28.70 1.59
C THR A 67 11.15 29.66 2.43
N THR A 68 11.43 29.31 3.71
CA THR A 68 12.35 30.04 4.60
C THR A 68 13.81 29.61 4.47
N GLY A 69 14.10 28.61 3.63
CA GLY A 69 15.45 28.09 3.39
C GLY A 69 15.89 27.00 4.38
N GLU A 70 15.04 26.60 5.31
CA GLU A 70 15.35 25.50 6.24
C GLU A 70 15.27 24.15 5.55
N ARG A 71 16.25 23.28 5.81
CA ARG A 71 16.30 21.92 5.26
C ARG A 71 15.82 20.89 6.26
N TYR A 72 15.02 19.96 5.79
CA TYR A 72 14.45 18.85 6.57
C TYR A 72 14.79 17.52 5.93
N LEU A 73 15.15 16.52 6.73
CA LEU A 73 15.25 15.14 6.28
C LEU A 73 13.85 14.53 6.28
N ASP A 74 13.36 14.17 5.08
CA ASP A 74 12.00 13.69 4.89
C ASP A 74 11.89 12.18 5.13
N PHE A 75 11.58 11.80 6.38
CA PHE A 75 11.23 10.43 6.72
C PHE A 75 9.77 10.04 6.36
N ALA A 76 8.92 11.02 6.06
CA ALA A 76 7.53 10.75 5.68
C ALA A 76 7.40 10.30 4.21
N SER A 77 8.32 10.78 3.35
CA SER A 77 8.36 10.44 1.92
C SER A 77 6.99 10.59 1.22
N GLY A 78 6.20 11.62 1.61
CA GLY A 78 4.83 11.79 1.11
C GLY A 78 3.88 10.65 1.52
N ILE A 79 4.07 10.06 2.70
CA ILE A 79 3.40 8.85 3.21
C ILE A 79 3.78 7.62 2.36
N ALA A 80 5.10 7.37 2.31
CA ALA A 80 5.74 6.27 1.59
C ALA A 80 5.50 6.29 0.05
N VAL A 81 5.40 7.47 -0.55
CA VAL A 81 5.15 7.65 -2.00
C VAL A 81 6.45 7.81 -2.77
N ASN A 82 7.37 8.68 -2.31
CA ASN A 82 8.58 9.06 -3.03
C ASN A 82 9.67 7.97 -2.93
N SER A 83 9.44 6.82 -3.55
CA SER A 83 10.30 5.63 -3.44
C SER A 83 11.75 5.86 -3.92
N LEU A 84 11.94 6.80 -4.86
CA LEU A 84 13.25 7.17 -5.41
C LEU A 84 13.75 8.54 -4.90
N GLY A 85 13.05 9.12 -3.92
CA GLY A 85 13.33 10.46 -3.39
C GLY A 85 12.71 11.57 -4.24
N HIS A 86 12.85 12.80 -3.75
CA HIS A 86 12.32 14.00 -4.40
C HIS A 86 13.09 14.35 -5.66
N ALA A 87 12.38 14.83 -6.67
CA ALA A 87 12.92 15.34 -7.95
C ALA A 87 13.94 14.39 -8.60
N HIS A 88 13.71 13.06 -8.55
CA HIS A 88 14.64 12.09 -9.13
C HIS A 88 14.88 12.38 -10.62
N PRO A 89 16.12 12.60 -11.08
CA PRO A 89 16.41 13.12 -12.43
C PRO A 89 15.83 12.26 -13.55
N HIS A 90 15.83 10.92 -13.41
CA HIS A 90 15.27 10.02 -14.41
C HIS A 90 13.74 10.18 -14.55
N LEU A 91 13.04 10.36 -13.42
CA LEU A 91 11.59 10.57 -13.43
C LEU A 91 11.23 11.95 -14.00
N VAL A 92 11.96 12.99 -13.57
CA VAL A 92 11.77 14.36 -14.08
C VAL A 92 11.98 14.39 -15.61
N LYS A 93 13.04 13.74 -16.11
CA LYS A 93 13.29 13.62 -17.54
C LYS A 93 12.13 12.94 -18.27
N ALA A 94 11.70 11.76 -17.81
CA ALA A 94 10.62 11.01 -18.45
C ALA A 94 9.30 11.80 -18.48
N LEU A 95 8.97 12.48 -17.38
CA LEU A 95 7.79 13.34 -17.29
C LEU A 95 7.87 14.51 -18.26
N THR A 96 9.01 15.23 -18.29
CA THR A 96 9.22 16.40 -19.15
C THR A 96 9.16 16.03 -20.63
N GLU A 97 9.82 14.94 -21.03
CA GLU A 97 9.78 14.46 -22.41
C GLU A 97 8.36 14.05 -22.86
N GLN A 98 7.59 13.43 -21.97
CA GLN A 98 6.19 13.08 -22.28
C GLN A 98 5.29 14.31 -22.28
N ALA A 99 5.52 15.27 -21.37
CA ALA A 99 4.73 16.50 -21.28
C ALA A 99 4.81 17.36 -22.55
N GLN A 100 5.90 17.28 -23.28
CA GLN A 100 6.08 17.95 -24.58
C GLN A 100 5.36 17.26 -25.76
N LYS A 101 4.75 16.09 -25.53
CA LYS A 101 4.08 15.32 -26.59
C LYS A 101 2.56 15.32 -26.40
N LEU A 102 2.07 14.50 -25.50
CA LEU A 102 0.65 14.24 -25.35
C LEU A 102 0.35 13.85 -23.89
N TRP A 103 -0.68 14.48 -23.31
CA TRP A 103 -1.02 14.29 -21.90
C TRP A 103 -2.14 13.28 -21.70
N HIS A 104 -3.20 13.33 -22.54
CA HIS A 104 -4.39 12.54 -22.34
C HIS A 104 -5.17 12.35 -23.65
N THR A 105 -5.72 11.14 -23.87
CA THR A 105 -6.58 10.83 -25.03
C THR A 105 -7.82 10.01 -24.66
N SER A 106 -8.03 9.64 -23.38
CA SER A 106 -9.00 8.63 -22.97
C SER A 106 -8.56 7.16 -23.27
N ASN A 107 -9.07 6.24 -22.44
CA ASN A 107 -8.89 4.79 -22.61
C ASN A 107 -9.74 4.18 -23.74
N LEU A 108 -10.42 5.02 -24.54
CA LEU A 108 -11.05 4.59 -25.80
C LEU A 108 -10.00 4.30 -26.89
N TYR A 109 -8.78 4.77 -26.71
CA TYR A 109 -7.65 4.56 -27.61
C TYR A 109 -6.53 3.80 -26.90
N ARG A 110 -5.71 3.10 -27.69
CA ARG A 110 -4.53 2.42 -27.16
C ARG A 110 -3.47 3.44 -26.75
N VAL A 111 -2.82 3.17 -25.60
CA VAL A 111 -1.74 4.00 -25.04
C VAL A 111 -0.49 3.13 -24.92
N SER A 112 0.49 3.35 -25.78
CA SER A 112 1.71 2.51 -25.85
C SER A 112 2.48 2.45 -24.53
N GLY A 113 2.56 3.58 -23.80
CA GLY A 113 3.18 3.60 -22.47
C GLY A 113 2.43 2.77 -21.44
N GLN A 114 1.10 2.70 -21.56
CA GLN A 114 0.24 1.88 -20.70
C GLN A 114 0.47 0.38 -20.96
N GLU A 115 0.46 -0.01 -22.23
CA GLU A 115 0.72 -1.40 -22.63
C GLU A 115 2.11 -1.83 -22.17
N LYS A 116 3.14 -1.01 -22.40
CA LYS A 116 4.51 -1.26 -21.94
C LYS A 116 4.59 -1.45 -20.43
N LEU A 117 3.92 -0.60 -19.64
CA LEU A 117 3.95 -0.71 -18.19
C LEU A 117 3.20 -1.96 -17.72
N ALA A 118 2.06 -2.31 -18.35
CA ALA A 118 1.33 -3.53 -18.07
C ALA A 118 2.17 -4.78 -18.35
N ASP A 119 2.80 -4.86 -19.53
CA ASP A 119 3.68 -5.98 -19.91
C ASP A 119 4.82 -6.16 -18.90
N ARG A 120 5.43 -5.06 -18.44
CA ARG A 120 6.51 -5.11 -17.45
C ARG A 120 6.02 -5.57 -16.07
N LEU A 121 4.84 -5.12 -15.64
CA LEU A 121 4.24 -5.56 -14.39
C LEU A 121 3.91 -7.05 -14.46
N CYS A 122 3.25 -7.50 -15.51
CA CYS A 122 2.92 -8.93 -15.69
C CYS A 122 4.18 -9.80 -15.80
N ALA A 123 5.22 -9.35 -16.50
CA ALA A 123 6.47 -10.11 -16.62
C ALA A 123 7.24 -10.27 -15.29
N ASN A 124 6.97 -9.44 -14.30
CA ASN A 124 7.68 -9.41 -13.01
C ASN A 124 6.77 -9.73 -11.80
N THR A 125 5.54 -10.17 -12.04
CA THR A 125 4.58 -10.53 -10.98
C THR A 125 3.79 -11.80 -11.34
N PHE A 126 2.86 -12.17 -10.47
CA PHE A 126 1.91 -13.27 -10.69
C PHE A 126 0.81 -12.92 -11.71
N ALA A 127 0.62 -11.64 -12.02
CA ALA A 127 -0.57 -11.15 -12.71
C ALA A 127 -0.50 -11.33 -14.22
N ASP A 128 -1.65 -11.56 -14.82
CA ASP A 128 -1.84 -11.62 -16.27
C ASP A 128 -2.41 -10.34 -16.85
N LYS A 129 -3.11 -9.54 -16.01
CA LYS A 129 -3.79 -8.30 -16.41
C LYS A 129 -3.59 -7.18 -15.40
N VAL A 130 -3.60 -5.96 -15.91
CA VAL A 130 -3.46 -4.73 -15.13
C VAL A 130 -4.54 -3.72 -15.55
N PHE A 131 -5.19 -3.11 -14.59
CA PHE A 131 -6.01 -1.92 -14.80
C PHE A 131 -5.36 -0.74 -14.09
N PHE A 132 -5.12 0.36 -14.80
CA PHE A 132 -4.52 1.58 -14.27
C PHE A 132 -5.58 2.59 -13.79
N CYS A 133 -5.31 3.19 -12.64
CA CYS A 133 -6.07 4.26 -12.01
C CYS A 133 -5.11 5.34 -11.47
N ASN A 134 -5.58 6.22 -10.57
CA ASN A 134 -4.80 7.38 -10.15
C ASN A 134 -4.37 7.34 -8.66
N SER A 135 -4.95 6.44 -7.89
CA SER A 135 -4.75 6.39 -6.44
C SER A 135 -4.88 4.97 -5.88
N GLY A 136 -4.39 4.78 -4.65
CA GLY A 136 -4.59 3.51 -3.92
C GLY A 136 -6.07 3.23 -3.61
N ALA A 137 -6.86 4.26 -3.31
CA ALA A 137 -8.30 4.09 -3.09
C ALA A 137 -9.00 3.54 -4.33
N GLU A 138 -8.71 4.09 -5.53
CA GLU A 138 -9.27 3.59 -6.78
C GLU A 138 -8.78 2.16 -7.09
N ALA A 139 -7.52 1.84 -6.77
CA ALA A 139 -6.97 0.49 -6.93
C ALA A 139 -7.70 -0.52 -6.04
N CYS A 140 -7.94 -0.18 -4.77
CA CYS A 140 -8.69 -1.01 -3.83
C CYS A 140 -10.16 -1.17 -4.25
N GLU A 141 -10.82 -0.08 -4.69
CA GLU A 141 -12.18 -0.14 -5.27
C GLU A 141 -12.25 -1.10 -6.47
N GLY A 142 -11.27 -1.01 -7.38
CA GLY A 142 -11.16 -1.90 -8.51
C GLY A 142 -10.96 -3.36 -8.11
N ALA A 143 -10.09 -3.62 -7.12
CA ALA A 143 -9.85 -4.96 -6.59
C ALA A 143 -11.12 -5.57 -5.95
N ILE A 144 -11.83 -4.80 -5.12
CA ILE A 144 -13.12 -5.17 -4.51
C ILE A 144 -14.15 -5.50 -5.59
N LYS A 145 -14.28 -4.65 -6.59
CA LYS A 145 -15.21 -4.86 -7.71
C LYS A 145 -14.87 -6.10 -8.52
N THR A 146 -13.58 -6.34 -8.76
CA THR A 146 -13.09 -7.52 -9.50
C THR A 146 -13.47 -8.81 -8.77
N ALA A 147 -13.23 -8.89 -7.47
CA ALA A 147 -13.59 -10.07 -6.69
C ALA A 147 -15.10 -10.35 -6.68
N ARG A 148 -15.93 -9.32 -6.50
CA ARG A 148 -17.39 -9.46 -6.57
C ARG A 148 -17.85 -9.87 -7.96
N ARG A 149 -17.27 -9.27 -8.99
CA ARG A 149 -17.63 -9.55 -10.40
C ARG A 149 -17.21 -10.94 -10.84
N TYR A 150 -16.08 -11.45 -10.37
CA TYR A 150 -15.64 -12.82 -10.59
C TYR A 150 -16.72 -13.83 -10.16
N HIS A 151 -17.17 -13.74 -8.91
CA HIS A 151 -18.19 -14.68 -8.43
C HIS A 151 -19.52 -14.53 -9.17
N HIS A 152 -19.95 -13.31 -9.46
CA HIS A 152 -21.14 -13.07 -10.25
C HIS A 152 -21.04 -13.70 -11.65
N ALA A 153 -19.91 -13.55 -12.34
CA ALA A 153 -19.69 -14.09 -13.68
C ALA A 153 -19.60 -15.63 -13.69
N ASN A 154 -19.21 -16.23 -12.56
CA ASN A 154 -19.13 -17.67 -12.36
C ASN A 154 -20.44 -18.27 -11.79
N GLY A 155 -21.56 -17.54 -11.80
CA GLY A 155 -22.87 -18.04 -11.40
C GLY A 155 -23.13 -18.07 -9.90
N ASN A 156 -22.30 -17.38 -9.08
CA ASN A 156 -22.43 -17.28 -7.63
C ASN A 156 -22.63 -15.82 -7.19
N PRO A 157 -23.71 -15.12 -7.63
CA PRO A 157 -23.91 -13.69 -7.37
C PRO A 157 -24.15 -13.36 -5.88
N GLU A 158 -24.46 -14.35 -5.06
CA GLU A 158 -24.57 -14.21 -3.61
C GLU A 158 -23.21 -14.02 -2.93
N ARG A 159 -22.10 -14.50 -3.51
CA ARG A 159 -20.74 -14.36 -2.99
C ARG A 159 -20.21 -12.94 -3.27
N LYS A 160 -20.43 -12.05 -2.31
CA LYS A 160 -20.10 -10.61 -2.42
C LYS A 160 -19.50 -10.01 -1.14
N ARG A 161 -19.45 -10.79 -0.05
CA ARG A 161 -18.87 -10.34 1.22
C ARG A 161 -17.34 -10.50 1.18
N ILE A 162 -16.64 -9.49 1.65
CA ILE A 162 -15.18 -9.49 1.70
C ILE A 162 -14.75 -9.39 3.16
N ILE A 163 -13.95 -10.34 3.60
CA ILE A 163 -13.35 -10.32 4.93
C ILE A 163 -12.16 -9.38 4.90
N THR A 164 -12.10 -8.48 5.88
CA THR A 164 -11.03 -7.49 6.08
C THR A 164 -10.61 -7.45 7.55
N PHE A 165 -9.61 -6.66 7.91
CA PHE A 165 -9.04 -6.69 9.26
C PHE A 165 -8.92 -5.29 9.87
N LYS A 166 -9.24 -5.16 11.17
CA LYS A 166 -9.11 -3.91 11.91
C LYS A 166 -7.68 -3.37 11.88
N GLY A 167 -7.57 -2.06 11.79
CA GLY A 167 -6.31 -1.37 11.65
C GLY A 167 -5.80 -1.24 10.22
N ALA A 168 -6.54 -1.75 9.23
CA ALA A 168 -6.23 -1.56 7.81
C ALA A 168 -6.52 -0.12 7.34
N PHE A 169 -5.83 0.26 6.27
CA PHE A 169 -6.11 1.48 5.53
C PHE A 169 -6.17 1.18 4.03
N HIS A 170 -7.36 1.15 3.47
CA HIS A 170 -7.56 0.84 2.04
C HIS A 170 -7.95 2.07 1.20
N GLY A 171 -8.06 3.25 1.82
CA GLY A 171 -8.44 4.50 1.16
C GLY A 171 -9.54 5.27 1.88
N ARG A 172 -10.08 6.29 1.21
CA ARG A 172 -11.07 7.22 1.76
C ARG A 172 -12.37 7.30 0.97
N THR A 173 -12.62 6.39 0.03
CA THR A 173 -13.92 6.20 -0.63
C THR A 173 -14.87 5.41 0.28
N LEU A 174 -16.16 5.47 0.02
CA LEU A 174 -17.17 4.83 0.90
C LEU A 174 -16.96 3.33 1.07
N ALA A 175 -16.59 2.61 -0.01
CA ALA A 175 -16.30 1.18 0.11
C ALA A 175 -14.96 0.91 0.84
N THR A 176 -13.94 1.72 0.60
CA THR A 176 -12.63 1.50 1.26
C THR A 176 -12.63 1.86 2.74
N ILE A 177 -13.40 2.87 3.18
CA ILE A 177 -13.57 3.14 4.63
C ILE A 177 -14.39 2.05 5.31
N ALA A 178 -15.41 1.50 4.64
CA ALA A 178 -16.19 0.37 5.14
C ALA A 178 -15.31 -0.91 5.22
N ALA A 179 -14.47 -1.15 4.22
CA ALA A 179 -13.50 -2.26 4.24
C ALA A 179 -12.48 -2.13 5.38
N ALA A 180 -12.00 -0.93 5.68
CA ALA A 180 -11.10 -0.69 6.81
C ALA A 180 -11.78 -0.83 8.18
N GLY A 181 -13.10 -0.67 8.25
CA GLY A 181 -13.91 -0.80 9.47
C GLY A 181 -13.49 0.18 10.58
N ASN A 182 -12.98 1.35 10.20
CA ASN A 182 -12.57 2.39 11.13
C ASN A 182 -13.73 3.36 11.38
N GLU A 183 -14.33 3.25 12.57
CA GLU A 183 -15.52 4.03 12.97
C GLU A 183 -15.29 5.54 12.81
N LYS A 184 -14.10 6.05 13.14
CA LYS A 184 -13.76 7.46 12.98
C LYS A 184 -13.81 7.93 11.53
N TYR A 185 -13.52 7.05 10.57
CA TYR A 185 -13.55 7.39 9.14
C TYR A 185 -14.95 7.23 8.54
N MET A 186 -15.81 6.44 9.18
CA MET A 186 -17.19 6.22 8.75
C MET A 186 -18.19 7.22 9.38
N GLU A 187 -17.82 7.84 10.50
CA GLU A 187 -18.67 8.77 11.23
C GLU A 187 -19.21 9.90 10.33
N GLY A 188 -20.53 10.00 10.21
CA GLY A 188 -21.21 11.03 9.40
C GLY A 188 -21.30 10.73 7.90
N PHE A 189 -20.74 9.62 7.41
CA PHE A 189 -20.75 9.23 5.99
C PHE A 189 -21.70 8.05 5.67
N GLY A 190 -22.53 7.66 6.62
CA GLY A 190 -23.48 6.56 6.44
C GLY A 190 -24.58 6.84 5.39
N PRO A 191 -25.33 5.81 4.96
CA PRO A 191 -25.22 4.44 5.46
C PRO A 191 -23.93 3.75 5.00
N ASP A 192 -23.41 2.85 5.84
CA ASP A 192 -22.17 2.12 5.54
C ASP A 192 -22.33 1.23 4.31
N MET A 193 -21.31 1.18 3.48
CA MET A 193 -21.31 0.28 2.31
C MET A 193 -21.35 -1.17 2.78
N PRO A 194 -22.39 -1.96 2.43
CA PRO A 194 -22.52 -3.32 2.91
C PRO A 194 -21.56 -4.30 2.24
N GLY A 195 -21.40 -5.48 2.86
CA GLY A 195 -20.65 -6.59 2.30
C GLY A 195 -19.17 -6.61 2.69
N PHE A 196 -18.85 -6.06 3.86
CA PHE A 196 -17.54 -6.21 4.51
C PHE A 196 -17.71 -6.84 5.89
N ASP A 197 -16.80 -7.77 6.23
CA ASP A 197 -16.66 -8.39 7.53
C ASP A 197 -15.30 -8.01 8.10
N CYS A 198 -15.25 -6.89 8.84
CA CYS A 198 -14.02 -6.37 9.42
C CYS A 198 -13.71 -7.05 10.75
N LEU A 199 -12.74 -7.96 10.76
CA LEU A 199 -12.38 -8.82 11.88
C LEU A 199 -11.22 -8.23 12.71
N PRO A 200 -11.07 -8.62 13.98
CA PRO A 200 -9.87 -8.33 14.74
C PRO A 200 -8.63 -8.89 14.04
N TYR A 201 -7.54 -8.11 14.00
CA TYR A 201 -6.29 -8.55 13.40
C TYR A 201 -5.65 -9.65 14.23
N GLY A 202 -5.35 -10.80 13.59
CA GLY A 202 -4.74 -11.97 14.23
C GLY A 202 -5.73 -12.91 14.93
N ASP A 203 -7.04 -12.68 14.84
CA ASP A 203 -8.06 -13.56 15.38
C ASP A 203 -8.44 -14.66 14.36
N HIS A 204 -7.75 -15.79 14.44
CA HIS A 204 -7.97 -16.94 13.55
C HIS A 204 -9.35 -17.58 13.75
N ASP A 205 -9.87 -17.62 14.97
CA ASP A 205 -11.18 -18.21 15.27
C ASP A 205 -12.30 -17.34 14.65
N ALA A 206 -12.19 -16.02 14.76
CA ALA A 206 -13.13 -15.10 14.11
C ALA A 206 -13.07 -15.26 12.59
N LEU A 207 -11.86 -15.40 12.02
CA LEU A 207 -11.69 -15.63 10.59
C LEU A 207 -12.41 -16.90 10.11
N HIS A 208 -12.18 -18.02 10.76
CA HIS A 208 -12.83 -19.27 10.39
C HIS A 208 -14.36 -19.23 10.52
N LYS A 209 -14.89 -18.52 11.53
CA LYS A 209 -16.34 -18.35 11.72
C LYS A 209 -16.98 -17.41 10.71
N ALA A 210 -16.24 -16.44 10.19
CA ALA A 210 -16.75 -15.46 9.22
C ALA A 210 -16.88 -16.02 7.80
N ILE A 211 -16.14 -17.09 7.48
CA ILE A 211 -16.23 -17.71 6.16
C ILE A 211 -17.58 -18.43 6.02
N GLY A 212 -18.36 -18.00 5.05
CA GLY A 212 -19.68 -18.55 4.76
C GLY A 212 -19.99 -18.58 3.25
N PRO A 213 -21.21 -19.00 2.89
CA PRO A 213 -21.61 -19.14 1.48
C PRO A 213 -21.59 -17.81 0.70
N GLU A 214 -21.74 -16.68 1.38
CA GLU A 214 -21.70 -15.34 0.76
C GLU A 214 -20.29 -14.75 0.69
N THR A 215 -19.27 -15.41 1.27
CA THR A 215 -17.90 -14.89 1.26
C THR A 215 -17.28 -15.01 -0.12
N ALA A 216 -16.80 -13.89 -0.64
CA ALA A 216 -16.16 -13.77 -1.95
C ALA A 216 -14.63 -13.80 -1.86
N ALA A 217 -14.07 -13.06 -0.91
CA ALA A 217 -12.64 -12.83 -0.83
C ALA A 217 -12.18 -12.51 0.60
N ILE A 218 -10.87 -12.62 0.80
CA ILE A 218 -10.15 -12.03 1.94
C ILE A 218 -9.28 -10.91 1.38
N MET A 219 -9.35 -9.71 1.97
CA MET A 219 -8.52 -8.56 1.59
C MET A 219 -7.67 -8.13 2.78
N ILE A 220 -6.36 -7.97 2.55
CA ILE A 220 -5.40 -7.66 3.62
C ILE A 220 -4.16 -6.94 3.08
N GLU A 221 -3.58 -6.05 3.91
CA GLU A 221 -2.24 -5.51 3.68
C GLU A 221 -1.20 -6.52 4.21
N PRO A 222 -0.18 -6.95 3.45
CA PRO A 222 0.92 -7.77 3.98
C PRO A 222 1.66 -7.08 5.14
N ILE A 223 1.71 -5.74 5.10
CA ILE A 223 2.19 -4.88 6.18
C ILE A 223 1.18 -3.75 6.33
N GLN A 224 0.45 -3.71 7.44
CA GLN A 224 -0.44 -2.60 7.74
C GLN A 224 0.38 -1.35 8.06
N GLY A 225 0.40 -0.36 7.16
CA GLY A 225 1.13 0.87 7.35
C GLY A 225 0.53 1.77 8.42
N GLU A 226 -0.67 2.26 8.19
CA GLU A 226 -1.40 3.16 9.09
C GLU A 226 -1.75 2.49 10.43
N GLY A 227 -1.84 1.16 10.45
CA GLY A 227 -2.07 0.37 11.66
C GLY A 227 -0.86 0.27 12.59
N GLY A 228 0.28 0.90 12.26
CA GLY A 228 1.49 0.95 13.10
C GLY A 228 2.62 0.04 12.60
N ILE A 229 2.79 -0.09 11.29
CA ILE A 229 3.82 -0.91 10.62
C ILE A 229 3.79 -2.37 11.12
N ARG A 230 2.59 -2.95 11.08
CA ARG A 230 2.37 -4.33 11.55
C ARG A 230 2.49 -5.31 10.38
N SER A 231 3.57 -6.07 10.34
CA SER A 231 3.74 -7.16 9.36
C SER A 231 2.95 -8.41 9.76
N ILE A 232 2.37 -9.07 8.78
CA ILE A 232 1.79 -10.40 8.96
C ILE A 232 2.94 -11.41 9.03
N PRO A 233 2.96 -12.34 10.00
CA PRO A 233 3.89 -13.46 9.96
C PRO A 233 3.75 -14.26 8.66
N THR A 234 4.87 -14.66 8.06
CA THR A 234 4.90 -15.39 6.78
C THR A 234 3.96 -16.60 6.78
N GLN A 235 3.98 -17.42 7.85
CA GLN A 235 3.10 -18.59 7.97
C GLN A 235 1.61 -18.22 7.97
N CYS A 236 1.23 -17.04 8.50
CA CYS A 236 -0.15 -16.60 8.49
C CYS A 236 -0.58 -16.18 7.07
N LEU A 237 0.31 -15.54 6.31
CA LEU A 237 0.02 -15.17 4.92
C LEU A 237 -0.11 -16.42 4.03
N VAL A 238 0.74 -17.43 4.24
CA VAL A 238 0.60 -18.77 3.61
C VAL A 238 -0.73 -19.40 3.99
N GLY A 239 -1.08 -19.42 5.29
CA GLY A 239 -2.36 -19.97 5.74
C GLY A 239 -3.59 -19.25 5.17
N LEU A 240 -3.52 -17.92 4.91
CA LEU A 240 -4.59 -17.19 4.23
C LEU A 240 -4.76 -17.65 2.78
N ARG A 241 -3.64 -17.90 2.07
CA ARG A 241 -3.69 -18.44 0.70
C ARG A 241 -4.35 -19.81 0.67
N GLU A 242 -3.87 -20.73 1.53
CA GLU A 242 -4.43 -22.07 1.66
C GLU A 242 -5.93 -22.05 2.02
N LEU A 243 -6.32 -21.14 2.92
CA LEU A 243 -7.72 -20.97 3.33
C LEU A 243 -8.59 -20.46 2.17
N CYS A 244 -8.10 -19.50 1.39
CA CYS A 244 -8.79 -19.05 0.18
C CYS A 244 -8.96 -20.18 -0.82
N ASP A 245 -7.91 -20.95 -1.10
CA ASP A 245 -7.95 -22.08 -2.02
C ASP A 245 -8.98 -23.14 -1.58
N LYS A 246 -8.95 -23.49 -0.28
CA LYS A 246 -9.87 -24.49 0.32
C LYS A 246 -11.34 -24.11 0.19
N HIS A 247 -11.66 -22.81 0.31
CA HIS A 247 -13.04 -22.32 0.32
C HIS A 247 -13.47 -21.68 -1.02
N GLY A 248 -12.60 -21.67 -2.03
CA GLY A 248 -12.85 -21.04 -3.32
C GLY A 248 -13.07 -19.53 -3.17
N LEU A 249 -12.29 -18.88 -2.30
CA LEU A 249 -12.25 -17.43 -2.11
C LEU A 249 -11.12 -16.84 -2.92
N LEU A 250 -11.23 -15.55 -3.27
CA LEU A 250 -10.10 -14.82 -3.82
C LEU A 250 -9.27 -14.18 -2.68
N LEU A 251 -7.95 -14.19 -2.84
CA LEU A 251 -7.03 -13.45 -1.97
C LEU A 251 -6.69 -12.12 -2.63
N ILE A 252 -7.06 -11.02 -1.98
CA ILE A 252 -6.74 -9.67 -2.39
C ILE A 252 -5.63 -9.14 -1.48
N LEU A 253 -4.49 -8.78 -2.04
CA LEU A 253 -3.44 -8.09 -1.30
C LEU A 253 -3.43 -6.60 -1.61
N ASP A 254 -3.50 -5.78 -0.57
CA ASP A 254 -3.27 -4.35 -0.67
C ASP A 254 -1.79 -4.07 -0.45
N GLU A 255 -1.07 -3.92 -1.55
CA GLU A 255 0.36 -3.57 -1.56
C GLU A 255 0.60 -2.10 -1.95
N VAL A 256 -0.40 -1.26 -1.74
CA VAL A 256 -0.32 0.19 -2.01
C VAL A 256 0.83 0.83 -1.26
N GLN A 257 1.08 0.44 -0.01
CA GLN A 257 2.16 1.02 0.78
C GLN A 257 3.41 0.12 0.86
N CYS A 258 3.25 -1.19 0.98
CA CYS A 258 4.37 -2.11 1.18
C CYS A 258 4.97 -2.68 -0.12
N GLY A 259 4.33 -2.45 -1.27
CA GLY A 259 4.81 -2.92 -2.57
C GLY A 259 5.86 -2.01 -3.22
N VAL A 260 6.16 -2.32 -4.47
CA VAL A 260 7.03 -1.56 -5.37
C VAL A 260 8.41 -1.30 -4.76
N GLY A 261 9.07 -2.35 -4.29
CA GLY A 261 10.44 -2.33 -3.78
C GLY A 261 10.58 -1.94 -2.30
N ARG A 262 9.50 -1.50 -1.61
CA ARG A 262 9.57 -0.97 -0.23
C ARG A 262 10.23 -1.91 0.77
N THR A 263 10.03 -3.21 0.63
CA THR A 263 10.53 -4.23 1.57
C THR A 263 11.81 -4.92 1.11
N GLY A 264 12.38 -4.50 -0.04
CA GLY A 264 13.55 -5.14 -0.64
C GLY A 264 13.22 -6.38 -1.50
N LYS A 265 11.93 -6.66 -1.70
CA LYS A 265 11.38 -7.47 -2.78
C LYS A 265 10.53 -6.55 -3.66
N PHE A 266 10.22 -6.96 -4.89
CA PHE A 266 9.36 -6.14 -5.73
C PHE A 266 7.98 -5.96 -5.09
N PHE A 267 7.42 -7.04 -4.54
CA PHE A 267 6.21 -6.99 -3.70
C PHE A 267 6.41 -7.74 -2.38
N ALA A 268 5.70 -7.30 -1.32
CA ALA A 268 5.89 -7.82 0.02
C ALA A 268 5.45 -9.29 0.17
N HIS A 269 4.44 -9.75 -0.58
CA HIS A 269 3.99 -11.14 -0.56
C HIS A 269 5.06 -12.15 -1.03
N GLU A 270 6.03 -11.70 -1.80
CA GLU A 270 7.15 -12.55 -2.27
C GLU A 270 7.99 -13.11 -1.11
N TRP A 271 8.02 -12.43 0.05
CA TRP A 271 8.68 -12.93 1.26
C TRP A 271 7.99 -14.19 1.81
N ALA A 272 6.71 -14.35 1.55
CA ALA A 272 5.96 -15.54 1.95
C ALA A 272 5.91 -16.61 0.86
N GLY A 273 6.39 -16.32 -0.34
CA GLY A 273 6.37 -17.26 -1.47
C GLY A 273 4.97 -17.62 -1.94
N ILE A 274 3.98 -16.77 -1.69
CA ILE A 274 2.60 -16.96 -2.15
C ILE A 274 2.28 -16.08 -3.35
N THR A 275 1.19 -16.41 -4.05
CA THR A 275 0.60 -15.56 -5.08
C THR A 275 -0.83 -15.21 -4.72
N PRO A 276 -1.22 -13.92 -4.73
CA PRO A 276 -2.61 -13.52 -4.61
C PRO A 276 -3.36 -13.73 -5.92
N ASP A 277 -4.68 -13.60 -5.88
CA ASP A 277 -5.52 -13.54 -7.08
C ASP A 277 -5.62 -12.12 -7.63
N ILE A 278 -5.62 -11.14 -6.73
CA ILE A 278 -5.74 -9.71 -7.03
C ILE A 278 -4.79 -8.92 -6.13
N MET A 279 -4.14 -7.89 -6.66
CA MET A 279 -3.26 -7.00 -5.89
C MET A 279 -3.52 -5.54 -6.25
N ALA A 280 -3.71 -4.69 -5.24
CA ALA A 280 -3.79 -3.24 -5.41
C ALA A 280 -2.42 -2.60 -5.18
N ILE A 281 -2.02 -1.68 -6.05
CA ILE A 281 -0.75 -0.93 -5.97
C ILE A 281 -0.98 0.56 -6.24
N ALA A 282 -0.16 1.41 -5.63
CA ALA A 282 -0.09 2.84 -5.91
C ALA A 282 1.23 3.40 -5.35
N LYS A 283 1.22 4.64 -4.87
CA LYS A 283 2.36 5.28 -4.16
C LYS A 283 3.69 5.09 -4.88
N GLY A 284 4.45 4.06 -4.48
CA GLY A 284 5.78 3.78 -5.01
C GLY A 284 5.85 3.66 -6.52
N ILE A 285 4.83 3.13 -7.19
CA ILE A 285 4.81 3.00 -8.66
C ILE A 285 4.80 4.36 -9.38
N GLY A 286 4.31 5.40 -8.71
CA GLY A 286 4.32 6.77 -9.23
C GLY A 286 5.54 7.59 -8.81
N GLY A 287 6.30 7.16 -7.77
CA GLY A 287 7.49 7.86 -7.30
C GLY A 287 7.26 9.35 -6.98
N GLY A 288 6.04 9.74 -6.61
CA GLY A 288 5.60 11.13 -6.40
C GLY A 288 4.48 11.56 -7.35
N PHE A 289 4.35 10.94 -8.52
CA PHE A 289 3.27 11.23 -9.47
C PHE A 289 2.03 10.38 -9.15
N PRO A 290 0.79 10.90 -9.29
CA PRO A 290 -0.43 10.13 -9.05
C PRO A 290 -0.57 8.95 -10.01
N VAL A 291 -0.34 7.73 -9.52
CA VAL A 291 -0.52 6.46 -10.24
C VAL A 291 -1.05 5.43 -9.26
N GLY A 292 -2.04 4.67 -9.69
CA GLY A 292 -2.49 3.47 -9.04
C GLY A 292 -2.80 2.39 -10.08
N ALA A 293 -2.87 1.16 -9.64
CA ALA A 293 -3.32 0.05 -10.48
C ALA A 293 -3.84 -1.08 -9.60
N PHE A 294 -4.66 -1.94 -10.18
CA PHE A 294 -4.87 -3.27 -9.64
C PHE A 294 -4.51 -4.33 -10.69
N LEU A 295 -3.88 -5.36 -10.21
CA LEU A 295 -3.36 -6.47 -10.98
C LEU A 295 -4.17 -7.72 -10.63
N ALA A 296 -4.42 -8.58 -11.61
CA ALA A 296 -5.17 -9.80 -11.38
C ALA A 296 -4.71 -10.93 -12.29
N THR A 297 -4.96 -12.18 -11.87
CA THR A 297 -4.85 -13.33 -12.76
C THR A 297 -5.95 -13.28 -13.84
N ASP A 298 -5.75 -13.93 -14.98
CA ASP A 298 -6.77 -14.09 -16.04
C ASP A 298 -8.06 -14.66 -15.47
N GLU A 299 -7.96 -15.62 -14.55
CA GLU A 299 -9.13 -16.22 -13.89
C GLU A 299 -9.87 -15.20 -13.04
N ALA A 300 -9.18 -14.49 -12.13
CA ALA A 300 -9.81 -13.52 -11.23
C ALA A 300 -10.47 -12.36 -11.98
N CYS A 301 -9.93 -11.93 -13.12
CA CYS A 301 -10.49 -10.82 -13.89
C CYS A 301 -11.49 -11.24 -14.99
N LYS A 302 -11.86 -12.51 -15.08
CA LYS A 302 -12.74 -13.07 -16.10
C LYS A 302 -14.09 -12.35 -16.27
N GLY A 303 -14.63 -11.80 -15.18
CA GLY A 303 -15.84 -10.99 -15.21
C GLY A 303 -15.65 -9.54 -15.61
N MET A 304 -14.41 -9.05 -15.72
CA MET A 304 -14.07 -7.66 -16.05
C MET A 304 -14.06 -7.47 -17.57
N VAL A 305 -15.22 -7.21 -18.12
CA VAL A 305 -15.45 -7.04 -19.56
C VAL A 305 -15.74 -5.56 -19.89
N PRO A 306 -15.71 -5.13 -21.16
CA PRO A 306 -16.01 -3.74 -21.54
C PRO A 306 -17.28 -3.20 -20.88
N GLY A 307 -17.19 -2.01 -20.28
CA GLY A 307 -18.29 -1.34 -19.57
C GLY A 307 -18.43 -1.67 -18.08
N THR A 308 -17.70 -2.65 -17.53
CA THR A 308 -17.82 -3.02 -16.10
C THR A 308 -17.03 -2.13 -15.16
N HIS A 309 -15.97 -1.50 -15.64
CA HIS A 309 -15.13 -0.57 -14.89
C HIS A 309 -14.50 0.46 -15.81
N GLY A 310 -14.10 1.61 -15.26
CA GLY A 310 -13.51 2.68 -16.02
C GLY A 310 -12.81 3.73 -15.16
N SER A 311 -11.90 4.47 -15.75
CA SER A 311 -11.25 5.65 -15.19
C SER A 311 -10.97 6.63 -16.32
N THR A 312 -11.27 7.92 -16.11
CA THR A 312 -10.97 8.95 -17.11
C THR A 312 -9.48 9.15 -17.27
N PHE A 313 -8.75 9.32 -16.18
CA PHE A 313 -7.32 9.64 -16.19
C PHE A 313 -6.40 8.44 -15.92
N GLY A 314 -6.92 7.34 -15.43
CA GLY A 314 -6.12 6.14 -15.17
C GLY A 314 -5.44 5.65 -16.45
N GLY A 315 -4.13 5.44 -16.38
CA GLY A 315 -3.33 5.03 -17.54
C GLY A 315 -2.95 6.17 -18.51
N ASN A 316 -3.11 7.45 -18.13
CA ASN A 316 -2.71 8.57 -18.95
C ASN A 316 -1.18 8.57 -19.26
N MET A 317 -0.79 9.21 -20.34
CA MET A 317 0.57 9.14 -20.87
C MET A 317 1.63 9.66 -19.91
N LEU A 318 1.33 10.70 -19.11
CA LEU A 318 2.28 11.26 -18.15
C LEU A 318 2.52 10.26 -17.01
N ALA A 319 1.44 9.72 -16.45
CA ALA A 319 1.49 8.71 -15.40
C ALA A 319 2.25 7.46 -15.87
N MET A 320 1.99 7.01 -17.09
CA MET A 320 2.65 5.83 -17.66
C MET A 320 4.14 6.07 -17.95
N ALA A 321 4.52 7.27 -18.38
CA ALA A 321 5.92 7.62 -18.57
C ALA A 321 6.68 7.55 -17.24
N VAL A 322 6.11 8.13 -16.18
CA VAL A 322 6.72 8.11 -14.84
C VAL A 322 6.74 6.68 -14.26
N GLY A 323 5.64 5.93 -14.35
CA GLY A 323 5.61 4.54 -13.87
C GLY A 323 6.64 3.64 -14.56
N ASN A 324 6.82 3.78 -15.88
CA ASN A 324 7.89 3.08 -16.59
C ASN A 324 9.28 3.49 -16.11
N ALA A 325 9.52 4.78 -15.86
CA ALA A 325 10.78 5.28 -15.35
C ALA A 325 11.07 4.82 -13.90
N VAL A 326 10.04 4.67 -13.07
CA VAL A 326 10.17 4.06 -11.74
C VAL A 326 10.62 2.61 -11.87
N LEU A 327 9.98 1.82 -12.74
CA LEU A 327 10.38 0.42 -12.95
C LEU A 327 11.78 0.29 -13.54
N ASP A 328 12.23 1.24 -14.37
CA ASP A 328 13.63 1.25 -14.86
C ASP A 328 14.62 1.23 -13.71
N LYS A 329 14.31 1.91 -12.60
CA LYS A 329 15.18 1.99 -11.43
C LYS A 329 15.01 0.85 -10.44
N ILE A 330 13.77 0.51 -10.11
CA ILE A 330 13.50 -0.53 -9.09
C ILE A 330 13.92 -1.92 -9.58
N LEU A 331 13.82 -2.18 -10.89
CA LEU A 331 14.22 -3.45 -11.50
C LEU A 331 15.70 -3.48 -11.96
N GLU A 332 16.48 -2.42 -11.71
CA GLU A 332 17.93 -2.46 -11.95
C GLU A 332 18.56 -3.54 -11.06
N PRO A 333 19.49 -4.36 -11.60
CA PRO A 333 20.20 -5.34 -10.79
C PRO A 333 20.89 -4.68 -9.58
N GLY A 334 20.69 -5.24 -8.40
CA GLY A 334 21.27 -4.73 -7.15
C GLY A 334 20.42 -3.69 -6.41
N PHE A 335 19.36 -3.10 -7.02
CA PHE A 335 18.53 -2.10 -6.36
C PHE A 335 17.77 -2.69 -5.15
N LEU A 336 17.05 -3.78 -5.36
CA LEU A 336 16.28 -4.42 -4.29
C LEU A 336 17.18 -5.01 -3.19
N GLU A 337 18.33 -5.55 -3.57
CA GLU A 337 19.35 -6.02 -2.64
C GLU A 337 19.90 -4.87 -1.78
N ALA A 338 20.14 -3.70 -2.38
CA ALA A 338 20.57 -2.51 -1.64
C ALA A 338 19.51 -2.05 -0.63
N VAL A 339 18.22 -2.10 -0.99
CA VAL A 339 17.11 -1.81 -0.05
C VAL A 339 17.14 -2.77 1.14
N GLN A 340 17.37 -4.07 0.91
CA GLN A 340 17.49 -5.05 1.99
C GLN A 340 18.70 -4.76 2.92
N GLN A 341 19.82 -4.27 2.37
CA GLN A 341 21.00 -3.92 3.17
C GLN A 341 20.76 -2.71 4.06
N ILE A 342 20.04 -1.68 3.55
CA ILE A 342 19.66 -0.49 4.35
C ILE A 342 18.88 -0.92 5.60
N GLY A 343 17.90 -1.80 5.45
CA GLY A 343 17.10 -2.30 6.58
C GLY A 343 17.90 -3.04 7.64
N ARG A 344 19.00 -3.67 7.26
CA ARG A 344 19.88 -4.42 8.19
C ARG A 344 20.88 -3.55 8.94
N ALA A 345 21.19 -2.36 8.43
CA ALA A 345 22.19 -1.47 9.04
C ALA A 345 21.73 -0.83 10.35
N HIS A 346 20.46 -0.97 10.71
CA HIS A 346 19.83 -0.29 11.86
C HIS A 346 19.16 -1.24 12.86
N VAL A 347 19.46 -2.53 12.81
CA VAL A 347 18.97 -3.54 13.76
C VAL A 347 20.07 -3.97 14.71
#